data_640ad4e160110acbafbcf1034ea43928
#
_entry.id   640ad4e160110acbafbcf1034ea43928
#
_cell.length_a   1.000
_cell.length_b   1.000
_cell.length_c   1.000
_cell.angle_alpha   90.00
_cell.angle_beta   90.00
_cell.angle_gamma   90.00
#
_symmetry.space_group_name_H-M   'P 1'
#
loop_
_entity.id
_entity.type
_entity.pdbx_description
1 polymer ?
#
loop_
_entity_poly.entity_id
_entity_poly.type
_entity_poly.pdbx_seq_one_letter_code
_entity_poly.pdbx_strand_id
1 'polypeptide(L)'
;MSAKRRVTIALIAEEAGVSIPTVSKVINGRPEVAPATRHRVERLLQEHGYQRRISQDDTPAGLVDLVFAEIESPWAMEIVRGAESAAHEAGASVVISVLHTHAGPGRDWLERLAARRTDGVVIVASRLSTGIQAQLSARSLPFAVVDPEGEPAPGVISVGATNWNGGLAATRHLLELGHRRIGMISGPADMLCSQARIDGYRAALETAGLPVVPDLIRRGTFLVDSGHDQGHALLSLPEPPTAIFAGSDLMAFGVFEAARQRGLRVPEDLSVVGFDDLPLAKSAWPPLTTVRQPLQEMAALATRTVLAMGHGEVPETKRVELATELIVRESTARYE
;
A
#
# COMPACT_ATOMS: atom_id res chain seq x y z
N MET A 1 -43.18 -4.03 -19.13
CA MET A 1 -41.86 -3.62 -18.58
C MET A 1 -42.10 -2.45 -17.64
N SER A 2 -42.09 -2.71 -16.32
CA SER A 2 -42.38 -1.69 -15.30
C SER A 2 -41.16 -0.79 -15.13
N ALA A 3 -41.31 0.51 -15.33
CA ALA A 3 -40.28 1.50 -15.09
C ALA A 3 -39.90 1.45 -13.59
N LYS A 4 -38.66 1.05 -13.26
CA LYS A 4 -38.12 1.11 -11.92
C LYS A 4 -38.28 2.54 -11.38
N ARG A 5 -39.17 2.73 -10.41
CA ARG A 5 -39.42 4.03 -9.77
C ARG A 5 -38.12 4.51 -9.15
N ARG A 6 -37.58 5.60 -9.62
CA ARG A 6 -36.29 6.15 -9.21
C ARG A 6 -36.37 6.58 -7.76
N VAL A 7 -35.50 6.05 -6.88
CA VAL A 7 -35.43 6.39 -5.46
C VAL A 7 -34.99 7.84 -5.29
N THR A 8 -35.70 8.61 -4.48
CA THR A 8 -35.43 10.04 -4.22
C THR A 8 -35.29 10.29 -2.72
N ILE A 9 -34.59 11.37 -2.35
CA ILE A 9 -34.49 11.81 -0.94
C ILE A 9 -35.86 12.01 -0.32
N ALA A 10 -36.85 12.45 -1.09
CA ALA A 10 -38.23 12.64 -0.66
C ALA A 10 -38.88 11.31 -0.25
N LEU A 11 -38.66 10.24 -1.01
CA LEU A 11 -39.15 8.90 -0.68
C LEU A 11 -38.53 8.38 0.63
N ILE A 12 -37.22 8.55 0.77
CA ILE A 12 -36.51 8.15 1.99
C ILE A 12 -37.00 8.96 3.21
N ALA A 13 -37.24 10.25 3.03
CA ALA A 13 -37.77 11.13 4.08
C ALA A 13 -39.18 10.70 4.54
N GLU A 14 -40.05 10.35 3.58
CA GLU A 14 -41.40 9.86 3.82
C GLU A 14 -41.36 8.52 4.59
N GLU A 15 -40.60 7.54 4.14
CA GLU A 15 -40.48 6.22 4.78
C GLU A 15 -39.79 6.29 6.16
N ALA A 16 -38.80 7.18 6.31
CA ALA A 16 -38.16 7.40 7.60
C ALA A 16 -39.01 8.20 8.59
N GLY A 17 -40.09 8.81 8.15
CA GLY A 17 -40.91 9.71 8.98
C GLY A 17 -40.17 10.97 9.42
N VAL A 18 -39.31 11.53 8.57
CA VAL A 18 -38.50 12.72 8.87
C VAL A 18 -38.56 13.73 7.71
N SER A 19 -38.09 14.95 7.95
CA SER A 19 -38.03 15.96 6.89
C SER A 19 -36.88 15.71 5.88
N ILE A 20 -37.04 16.16 4.64
CA ILE A 20 -35.97 16.10 3.61
C ILE A 20 -34.66 16.70 4.13
N PRO A 21 -34.64 17.87 4.82
CA PRO A 21 -33.42 18.40 5.41
C PRO A 21 -32.78 17.44 6.44
N THR A 22 -33.56 16.65 7.19
CA THR A 22 -33.04 15.65 8.13
C THR A 22 -32.32 14.53 7.41
N VAL A 23 -32.91 13.99 6.31
CA VAL A 23 -32.23 13.00 5.46
C VAL A 23 -30.97 13.58 4.87
N SER A 24 -30.99 14.81 4.36
CA SER A 24 -29.80 15.51 3.85
C SER A 24 -28.71 15.67 4.92
N LYS A 25 -29.06 15.98 6.16
CA LYS A 25 -28.12 16.06 7.28
C LYS A 25 -27.47 14.68 7.58
N VAL A 26 -28.24 13.59 7.50
CA VAL A 26 -27.70 12.22 7.68
C VAL A 26 -26.73 11.89 6.54
N ILE A 27 -27.12 12.11 5.29
CA ILE A 27 -26.29 11.88 4.10
C ILE A 27 -24.98 12.69 4.19
N ASN A 28 -25.03 13.91 4.71
CA ASN A 28 -23.87 14.79 4.87
C ASN A 28 -23.13 14.58 6.21
N GLY A 29 -23.46 13.55 7.00
CA GLY A 29 -22.76 13.22 8.24
C GLY A 29 -22.91 14.23 9.39
N ARG A 30 -23.88 15.17 9.31
CA ARG A 30 -24.05 16.24 10.32
C ARG A 30 -24.40 15.65 11.68
N PRO A 31 -23.73 16.07 12.78
CA PRO A 31 -23.89 15.49 14.10
C PRO A 31 -25.25 15.78 14.77
N GLU A 32 -25.99 16.76 14.29
CA GLU A 32 -27.22 17.26 14.93
C GLU A 32 -28.42 16.31 14.78
N VAL A 33 -28.26 15.14 14.14
CA VAL A 33 -29.33 14.15 13.98
C VAL A 33 -29.19 13.07 15.07
N ALA A 34 -30.28 12.82 15.81
CA ALA A 34 -30.33 11.81 16.85
C ALA A 34 -29.90 10.42 16.34
N PRO A 35 -29.13 9.64 17.12
CA PRO A 35 -28.57 8.35 16.68
C PRO A 35 -29.61 7.38 16.12
N ALA A 36 -30.77 7.26 16.78
CA ALA A 36 -31.85 6.38 16.33
C ALA A 36 -32.45 6.79 14.97
N THR A 37 -32.57 8.11 14.73
CA THR A 37 -33.05 8.65 13.44
C THR A 37 -32.01 8.43 12.36
N ARG A 38 -30.73 8.66 12.67
CA ARG A 38 -29.61 8.40 11.76
C ARG A 38 -29.61 6.95 11.29
N HIS A 39 -29.64 6.00 12.21
CA HIS A 39 -29.62 4.56 11.89
C HIS A 39 -30.80 4.14 11.00
N ARG A 40 -32.00 4.70 11.26
CA ARG A 40 -33.19 4.43 10.46
C ARG A 40 -33.04 4.94 9.01
N VAL A 41 -32.53 6.16 8.84
CA VAL A 41 -32.32 6.76 7.51
C VAL A 41 -31.20 6.03 6.76
N GLU A 42 -30.09 5.70 7.41
CA GLU A 42 -28.98 4.96 6.79
C GLU A 42 -29.43 3.58 6.29
N ARG A 43 -30.22 2.86 7.08
CA ARG A 43 -30.80 1.58 6.68
C ARG A 43 -31.66 1.72 5.42
N LEU A 44 -32.59 2.69 5.39
CA LEU A 44 -33.46 2.91 4.23
C LEU A 44 -32.66 3.33 2.98
N LEU A 45 -31.61 4.15 3.13
CA LEU A 45 -30.71 4.50 2.03
C LEU A 45 -30.05 3.25 1.43
N GLN A 46 -29.66 2.31 2.28
CA GLN A 46 -29.03 1.05 1.89
C GLN A 46 -30.04 0.07 1.26
N GLU A 47 -31.22 -0.10 1.86
CA GLU A 47 -32.29 -0.98 1.38
C GLU A 47 -32.79 -0.56 -0.03
N HIS A 48 -32.90 0.74 -0.25
CA HIS A 48 -33.33 1.29 -1.53
C HIS A 48 -32.22 1.49 -2.55
N GLY A 49 -30.95 1.21 -2.17
CA GLY A 49 -29.80 1.45 -3.04
C GLY A 49 -29.70 2.92 -3.48
N TYR A 50 -30.04 3.86 -2.56
CA TYR A 50 -30.02 5.27 -2.89
C TYR A 50 -28.60 5.73 -3.19
N GLN A 51 -28.36 6.17 -4.43
CA GLN A 51 -27.14 6.86 -4.82
C GLN A 51 -27.43 8.37 -4.87
N ARG A 52 -26.58 9.14 -4.17
CA ARG A 52 -26.68 10.60 -4.17
C ARG A 52 -26.65 11.11 -5.62
N ARG A 53 -27.62 11.93 -5.99
CA ARG A 53 -27.59 12.63 -7.26
C ARG A 53 -26.41 13.60 -7.24
N ILE A 54 -25.42 13.38 -8.08
CA ILE A 54 -24.44 14.42 -8.42
C ILE A 54 -25.29 15.54 -9.08
N SER A 55 -25.38 16.70 -8.44
CA SER A 55 -26.09 17.85 -9.04
C SER A 55 -25.28 18.35 -10.25
N GLN A 56 -25.93 18.97 -11.23
CA GLN A 56 -25.24 19.54 -12.41
C GLN A 56 -24.21 20.63 -12.04
N ASP A 57 -24.20 21.11 -10.79
CA ASP A 57 -23.16 21.97 -10.22
C ASP A 57 -21.93 21.23 -9.71
N ASP A 58 -21.94 19.89 -9.69
CA ASP A 58 -20.82 19.03 -9.29
C ASP A 58 -19.98 18.62 -10.52
N THR A 59 -19.50 19.58 -11.29
CA THR A 59 -18.36 19.32 -12.19
C THR A 59 -17.22 18.77 -11.34
N PRO A 60 -16.63 17.61 -11.68
CA PRO A 60 -15.48 17.10 -10.98
C PRO A 60 -14.44 18.20 -10.81
N ALA A 61 -13.87 18.32 -9.60
CA ALA A 61 -12.83 19.31 -9.34
C ALA A 61 -11.54 18.98 -10.08
N GLY A 62 -11.44 17.76 -10.63
CA GLY A 62 -10.24 17.22 -11.26
C GLY A 62 -9.14 16.99 -10.22
N LEU A 63 -9.49 16.59 -8.99
CA LEU A 63 -8.53 16.40 -7.90
C LEU A 63 -8.61 14.99 -7.33
N VAL A 64 -7.44 14.33 -7.25
CA VAL A 64 -7.25 13.07 -6.51
C VAL A 64 -6.34 13.35 -5.30
N ASP A 65 -6.78 12.98 -4.12
CA ASP A 65 -5.96 13.11 -2.90
C ASP A 65 -5.13 11.83 -2.70
N LEU A 66 -3.81 11.99 -2.73
CA LEU A 66 -2.84 10.92 -2.49
C LEU A 66 -2.33 11.05 -1.06
N VAL A 67 -2.66 10.09 -0.21
CA VAL A 67 -2.49 10.18 1.25
C VAL A 67 -1.40 9.24 1.72
N PHE A 68 -0.38 9.79 2.37
CA PHE A 68 0.73 9.05 2.98
C PHE A 68 0.75 9.25 4.50
N ALA A 69 1.21 8.25 5.22
CA ALA A 69 1.60 8.41 6.62
C ALA A 69 2.86 9.30 6.69
N GLU A 70 3.87 8.99 5.88
CA GLU A 70 5.15 9.68 5.73
C GLU A 70 5.59 9.64 4.27
N ILE A 71 6.37 10.63 3.79
CA ILE A 71 6.77 10.77 2.38
C ILE A 71 8.30 10.76 2.18
N GLU A 72 9.06 10.50 3.21
CA GLU A 72 10.52 10.69 3.21
C GLU A 72 11.30 9.67 2.37
N SER A 73 10.64 8.60 1.88
CA SER A 73 11.35 7.54 1.15
C SER A 73 11.25 7.71 -0.38
N PRO A 74 12.31 7.34 -1.14
CA PRO A 74 12.24 7.25 -2.61
C PRO A 74 11.12 6.33 -3.12
N TRP A 75 10.68 5.35 -2.33
CA TRP A 75 9.54 4.48 -2.64
C TRP A 75 8.25 5.30 -2.79
N ALA A 76 8.02 6.27 -1.89
CA ALA A 76 6.86 7.15 -1.96
C ALA A 76 6.87 7.99 -3.24
N MET A 77 8.04 8.41 -3.73
CA MET A 77 8.16 9.16 -4.99
C MET A 77 7.77 8.34 -6.22
N GLU A 78 8.03 7.03 -6.24
CA GLU A 78 7.58 6.17 -7.34
C GLU A 78 6.04 6.04 -7.36
N ILE A 79 5.42 5.97 -6.18
CA ILE A 79 3.95 6.01 -6.05
C ILE A 79 3.39 7.35 -6.54
N VAL A 80 4.00 8.48 -6.14
CA VAL A 80 3.60 9.82 -6.60
C VAL A 80 3.67 9.93 -8.11
N ARG A 81 4.76 9.46 -8.74
CA ARG A 81 4.92 9.48 -10.21
C ARG A 81 3.81 8.71 -10.92
N GLY A 82 3.50 7.51 -10.44
CA GLY A 82 2.44 6.69 -11.05
C GLY A 82 1.04 7.31 -10.89
N ALA A 83 0.74 7.84 -9.72
CA ALA A 83 -0.53 8.51 -9.45
C ALA A 83 -0.68 9.79 -10.29
N GLU A 84 0.39 10.61 -10.36
CA GLU A 84 0.42 11.86 -11.13
C GLU A 84 0.23 11.60 -12.62
N SER A 85 0.97 10.65 -13.19
CA SER A 85 0.84 10.30 -14.61
C SER A 85 -0.59 9.88 -14.97
N ALA A 86 -1.20 9.01 -14.15
CA ALA A 86 -2.57 8.55 -14.39
C ALA A 86 -3.62 9.67 -14.19
N ALA A 87 -3.42 10.56 -13.22
CA ALA A 87 -4.28 11.72 -13.03
C ALA A 87 -4.17 12.69 -14.19
N HIS A 88 -2.95 13.00 -14.64
CA HIS A 88 -2.69 13.87 -15.80
C HIS A 88 -3.35 13.35 -17.07
N GLU A 89 -3.22 12.05 -17.37
CA GLU A 89 -3.88 11.39 -18.51
C GLU A 89 -5.41 11.52 -18.46
N ALA A 90 -6.00 11.56 -17.26
CA ALA A 90 -7.43 11.73 -17.04
C ALA A 90 -7.86 13.21 -16.96
N GLY A 91 -6.96 14.17 -17.15
CA GLY A 91 -7.24 15.61 -17.01
C GLY A 91 -7.44 16.06 -15.56
N ALA A 92 -6.96 15.29 -14.59
CA ALA A 92 -7.01 15.56 -13.16
C ALA A 92 -5.63 15.96 -12.60
N SER A 93 -5.59 16.39 -11.35
CA SER A 93 -4.36 16.72 -10.63
C SER A 93 -4.28 15.97 -9.31
N VAL A 94 -3.06 15.72 -8.82
CA VAL A 94 -2.84 15.05 -7.53
C VAL A 94 -2.58 16.07 -6.43
N VAL A 95 -3.26 15.92 -5.31
CA VAL A 95 -2.97 16.63 -4.06
C VAL A 95 -2.33 15.65 -3.10
N ILE A 96 -1.12 15.95 -2.63
CA ILE A 96 -0.42 15.12 -1.66
C ILE A 96 -0.81 15.55 -0.25
N SER A 97 -1.31 14.61 0.54
CA SER A 97 -1.63 14.78 1.96
C SER A 97 -0.73 13.87 2.81
N VAL A 98 0.10 14.48 3.66
CA VAL A 98 0.92 13.74 4.63
C VAL A 98 0.28 13.83 6.00
N LEU A 99 0.08 12.69 6.65
CA LEU A 99 -0.63 12.60 7.93
C LEU A 99 0.29 12.84 9.12
N HIS A 100 1.61 12.61 8.96
CA HIS A 100 2.62 12.64 10.03
C HIS A 100 2.26 11.70 11.20
N THR A 101 1.57 10.60 10.92
CA THR A 101 1.17 9.59 11.88
C THR A 101 0.82 8.27 11.20
N HIS A 102 1.20 7.16 11.82
CA HIS A 102 0.80 5.81 11.39
C HIS A 102 -0.60 5.40 11.90
N ALA A 103 -1.27 6.23 12.70
CA ALA A 103 -2.63 5.96 13.17
C ALA A 103 -3.70 6.03 12.07
N GLY A 104 -3.28 6.42 10.86
CA GLY A 104 -4.16 6.62 9.71
C GLY A 104 -4.87 7.99 9.69
N PRO A 105 -5.68 8.27 8.64
CA PRO A 105 -6.37 9.54 8.46
C PRO A 105 -7.32 9.88 9.62
N GLY A 106 -7.29 11.13 10.07
CA GLY A 106 -8.15 11.65 11.13
C GLY A 106 -9.31 12.54 10.63
N ARG A 107 -10.09 13.09 11.58
CA ARG A 107 -11.25 13.95 11.27
C ARG A 107 -10.85 15.21 10.52
N ASP A 108 -9.78 15.87 10.93
CA ASP A 108 -9.30 17.12 10.31
C ASP A 108 -8.92 16.94 8.84
N TRP A 109 -8.36 15.79 8.50
CA TRP A 109 -8.08 15.43 7.11
C TRP A 109 -9.37 15.30 6.29
N LEU A 110 -10.40 14.62 6.83
CA LEU A 110 -11.71 14.49 6.18
C LEU A 110 -12.40 15.85 5.94
N GLU A 111 -12.23 16.79 6.87
CA GLU A 111 -12.76 18.15 6.71
C GLU A 111 -12.04 18.90 5.59
N ARG A 112 -10.72 18.73 5.48
CA ARG A 112 -9.94 19.30 4.36
C ARG A 112 -10.33 18.68 3.01
N LEU A 113 -10.56 17.36 2.93
CA LEU A 113 -11.08 16.73 1.71
C LEU A 113 -12.40 17.33 1.26
N ALA A 114 -13.34 17.48 2.20
CA ALA A 114 -14.66 18.04 1.90
C ALA A 114 -14.57 19.51 1.41
N ALA A 115 -13.66 20.29 1.99
CA ALA A 115 -13.43 21.67 1.59
C ALA A 115 -12.84 21.80 0.17
N ARG A 116 -11.99 20.85 -0.25
CA ARG A 116 -11.35 20.83 -1.58
C ARG A 116 -12.22 20.25 -2.69
N ARG A 117 -13.33 19.58 -2.34
CA ARG A 117 -14.19 18.86 -3.31
C ARG A 117 -13.43 17.79 -4.07
N THR A 118 -12.55 17.07 -3.38
CA THR A 118 -11.76 15.96 -3.94
C THR A 118 -12.66 14.91 -4.61
N ASP A 119 -12.30 14.45 -5.82
CA ASP A 119 -13.08 13.49 -6.61
C ASP A 119 -12.81 12.04 -6.21
N GLY A 120 -11.63 11.77 -5.65
CA GLY A 120 -11.23 10.44 -5.19
C GLY A 120 -10.01 10.46 -4.30
N VAL A 121 -9.80 9.39 -3.55
CA VAL A 121 -8.71 9.26 -2.57
C VAL A 121 -7.92 7.98 -2.80
N VAL A 122 -6.61 8.07 -2.90
CA VAL A 122 -5.68 6.93 -2.87
C VAL A 122 -4.90 6.99 -1.56
N ILE A 123 -5.08 5.98 -0.71
CA ILE A 123 -4.42 5.87 0.60
C ILE A 123 -3.26 4.90 0.46
N VAL A 124 -2.06 5.31 0.85
CA VAL A 124 -0.81 4.58 0.60
C VAL A 124 -0.19 4.11 1.90
N ALA A 125 0.18 2.82 1.96
CA ALA A 125 0.92 2.20 3.07
C ALA A 125 0.38 2.66 4.44
N SER A 126 -0.92 2.53 4.64
CA SER A 126 -1.57 3.05 5.84
C SER A 126 -2.74 2.17 6.27
N ARG A 127 -3.02 2.19 7.56
CA ARG A 127 -4.17 1.51 8.15
C ARG A 127 -5.43 2.35 7.99
N LEU A 128 -6.38 1.84 7.24
CA LEU A 128 -7.68 2.47 7.08
C LEU A 128 -8.66 1.98 8.14
N SER A 129 -8.94 2.80 9.15
CA SER A 129 -9.93 2.46 10.18
C SER A 129 -11.34 2.34 9.61
N THR A 130 -12.14 1.44 10.18
CA THR A 130 -13.57 1.26 9.79
C THR A 130 -14.37 2.56 9.91
N GLY A 131 -14.03 3.42 10.87
CA GLY A 131 -14.66 4.73 11.04
C GLY A 131 -14.40 5.69 9.88
N ILE A 132 -13.16 5.76 9.39
CA ILE A 132 -12.79 6.58 8.22
C ILE A 132 -13.43 6.02 6.96
N GLN A 133 -13.38 4.70 6.77
CA GLN A 133 -14.06 3.99 5.68
C GLN A 133 -15.54 4.36 5.60
N ALA A 134 -16.28 4.24 6.72
CA ALA A 134 -17.68 4.60 6.80
C ALA A 134 -17.92 6.07 6.44
N GLN A 135 -17.02 6.97 6.86
CA GLN A 135 -17.15 8.39 6.55
C GLN A 135 -16.86 8.73 5.08
N LEU A 136 -15.90 8.07 4.43
CA LEU A 136 -15.65 8.21 2.99
C LEU A 136 -16.85 7.67 2.21
N SER A 137 -17.35 6.49 2.55
CA SER A 137 -18.53 5.88 1.93
C SER A 137 -19.80 6.72 2.12
N ALA A 138 -20.03 7.27 3.32
CA ALA A 138 -21.18 8.15 3.59
C ALA A 138 -21.17 9.45 2.77
N ARG A 139 -19.98 9.88 2.33
CA ARG A 139 -19.82 11.03 1.43
C ARG A 139 -19.85 10.65 -0.05
N SER A 140 -20.02 9.37 -0.36
CA SER A 140 -19.89 8.80 -1.71
C SER A 140 -18.54 9.18 -2.37
N LEU A 141 -17.50 9.33 -1.58
CA LEU A 141 -16.17 9.64 -2.06
C LEU A 141 -15.44 8.33 -2.40
N PRO A 142 -15.08 8.11 -3.68
CA PRO A 142 -14.32 6.94 -4.10
C PRO A 142 -12.96 6.89 -3.40
N PHE A 143 -12.56 5.69 -2.98
CA PHE A 143 -11.22 5.49 -2.42
C PHE A 143 -10.65 4.11 -2.72
N ALA A 144 -9.34 4.04 -2.80
CA ALA A 144 -8.56 2.81 -2.93
C ALA A 144 -7.36 2.85 -2.00
N VAL A 145 -6.83 1.68 -1.65
CA VAL A 145 -5.63 1.54 -0.82
C VAL A 145 -4.51 0.91 -1.64
N VAL A 146 -3.32 1.49 -1.60
CA VAL A 146 -2.10 0.93 -2.19
C VAL A 146 -1.21 0.41 -1.08
N ASP A 147 -0.79 -0.85 -1.19
CA ASP A 147 0.08 -1.56 -0.24
C ASP A 147 -0.42 -1.44 1.23
N PRO A 148 -1.62 -2.00 1.53
CA PRO A 148 -2.28 -1.77 2.80
C PRO A 148 -1.50 -2.31 4.00
N GLU A 149 -1.56 -1.59 5.12
CA GLU A 149 -1.22 -2.11 6.44
C GLU A 149 -2.37 -2.98 6.98
N GLY A 150 -2.10 -4.24 7.25
CA GLY A 150 -3.14 -5.19 7.69
C GLY A 150 -4.16 -5.51 6.59
N GLU A 151 -5.04 -6.46 6.87
CA GLU A 151 -6.02 -6.92 5.89
C GLU A 151 -7.08 -5.83 5.63
N PRO A 152 -7.29 -5.40 4.36
CA PRO A 152 -8.34 -4.46 4.03
C PRO A 152 -9.71 -5.04 4.38
N ALA A 153 -10.61 -4.22 4.91
CA ALA A 153 -11.96 -4.66 5.20
C ALA A 153 -12.71 -5.10 3.93
N PRO A 154 -13.72 -6.00 4.04
CA PRO A 154 -14.49 -6.45 2.91
C PRO A 154 -15.07 -5.27 2.10
N GLY A 155 -14.84 -5.28 0.81
CA GLY A 155 -15.35 -4.26 -0.10
C GLY A 155 -14.41 -3.09 -0.36
N VAL A 156 -13.30 -2.95 0.34
CA VAL A 156 -12.25 -1.95 0.05
C VAL A 156 -11.48 -2.37 -1.18
N ILE A 157 -11.28 -1.41 -2.08
CA ILE A 157 -10.42 -1.60 -3.24
C ILE A 157 -8.98 -1.49 -2.79
N SER A 158 -8.19 -2.51 -3.08
CA SER A 158 -6.77 -2.52 -2.75
C SER A 158 -5.91 -2.97 -3.93
N VAL A 159 -4.77 -2.32 -4.09
CA VAL A 159 -3.74 -2.66 -5.07
C VAL A 159 -2.45 -2.94 -4.33
N GLY A 160 -1.86 -4.10 -4.56
CA GLY A 160 -0.61 -4.53 -3.97
C GLY A 160 0.31 -5.19 -5.00
N ALA A 161 1.40 -5.77 -4.52
CA ALA A 161 2.31 -6.57 -5.32
C ALA A 161 2.36 -8.02 -4.79
N THR A 162 2.78 -8.96 -5.65
CA THR A 162 2.95 -10.38 -5.28
C THR A 162 4.18 -10.56 -4.36
N ASN A 163 4.10 -10.01 -3.13
CA ASN A 163 5.20 -9.95 -2.16
C ASN A 163 5.73 -11.33 -1.78
N TRP A 164 4.85 -12.33 -1.66
CA TRP A 164 5.27 -13.71 -1.37
C TRP A 164 6.11 -14.29 -2.51
N ASN A 165 5.68 -14.10 -3.75
CA ASN A 165 6.42 -14.55 -4.94
C ASN A 165 7.79 -13.85 -5.03
N GLY A 166 7.85 -12.54 -4.70
CA GLY A 166 9.09 -11.79 -4.67
C GLY A 166 10.06 -12.33 -3.62
N GLY A 167 9.59 -12.61 -2.39
CA GLY A 167 10.40 -13.21 -1.34
C GLY A 167 10.91 -14.61 -1.70
N LEU A 168 10.06 -15.42 -2.34
CA LEU A 168 10.42 -16.72 -2.87
C LEU A 168 11.52 -16.61 -3.96
N ALA A 169 11.35 -15.69 -4.92
CA ALA A 169 12.26 -15.52 -6.03
C ALA A 169 13.65 -15.02 -5.57
N ALA A 170 13.69 -14.01 -4.67
CA ALA A 170 14.93 -13.51 -4.08
C ALA A 170 15.72 -14.61 -3.38
N THR A 171 15.05 -15.41 -2.54
CA THR A 171 15.69 -16.45 -1.77
C THR A 171 16.13 -17.63 -2.64
N ARG A 172 15.30 -18.02 -3.63
CA ARG A 172 15.66 -19.07 -4.59
C ARG A 172 16.90 -18.71 -5.40
N HIS A 173 17.01 -17.45 -5.84
CA HIS A 173 18.20 -16.96 -6.54
C HIS A 173 19.48 -17.15 -5.69
N LEU A 174 19.45 -16.83 -4.42
CA LEU A 174 20.58 -17.04 -3.52
C LEU A 174 20.91 -18.52 -3.33
N LEU A 175 19.88 -19.36 -3.23
CA LEU A 175 20.05 -20.82 -3.13
C LEU A 175 20.67 -21.43 -4.40
N GLU A 176 20.29 -20.94 -5.59
CA GLU A 176 20.83 -21.33 -6.89
C GLU A 176 22.30 -20.93 -7.05
N LEU A 177 22.70 -19.83 -6.40
CA LEU A 177 24.10 -19.39 -6.29
C LEU A 177 24.94 -20.20 -5.29
N GLY A 178 24.36 -21.16 -4.58
CA GLY A 178 25.06 -22.02 -3.64
C GLY A 178 24.95 -21.60 -2.17
N HIS A 179 24.37 -20.44 -1.85
CA HIS A 179 24.19 -20.03 -0.48
C HIS A 179 23.23 -20.97 0.26
N ARG A 180 23.56 -21.34 1.49
CA ARG A 180 22.74 -22.22 2.34
C ARG A 180 22.35 -21.55 3.65
N ARG A 181 23.15 -20.58 4.08
CA ARG A 181 22.91 -19.78 5.28
C ARG A 181 22.61 -18.36 4.85
N ILE A 182 21.32 -18.04 4.75
CA ILE A 182 20.81 -16.78 4.19
C ILE A 182 20.12 -16.00 5.31
N GLY A 183 20.56 -14.76 5.55
CA GLY A 183 19.89 -13.83 6.44
C GLY A 183 18.67 -13.17 5.75
N MET A 184 17.63 -12.86 6.52
CA MET A 184 16.45 -12.09 6.08
C MET A 184 16.27 -10.87 6.99
N ILE A 185 16.23 -9.68 6.40
CA ILE A 185 15.83 -8.46 7.11
C ILE A 185 14.50 -8.01 6.52
N SER A 186 13.41 -8.22 7.24
CA SER A 186 12.06 -7.83 6.83
C SER A 186 11.69 -6.46 7.37
N GLY A 187 10.59 -5.89 6.92
CA GLY A 187 10.02 -4.65 7.46
C GLY A 187 9.23 -4.84 8.76
N PRO A 188 8.44 -3.82 9.16
CA PRO A 188 7.60 -3.84 10.35
C PRO A 188 6.64 -5.04 10.39
N ALA A 189 6.36 -5.53 11.60
CA ALA A 189 5.61 -6.78 11.80
C ALA A 189 4.13 -6.70 11.43
N ASP A 190 3.57 -5.52 11.48
CA ASP A 190 2.16 -5.21 11.17
C ASP A 190 1.89 -4.96 9.68
N MET A 191 2.95 -4.87 8.86
CA MET A 191 2.84 -4.75 7.41
C MET A 191 2.63 -6.12 6.75
N LEU A 192 1.58 -6.28 5.95
CA LEU A 192 1.30 -7.53 5.22
C LEU A 192 2.43 -7.91 4.25
N CYS A 193 2.99 -6.92 3.55
CA CYS A 193 4.11 -7.13 2.64
C CYS A 193 5.35 -7.71 3.37
N SER A 194 5.62 -7.25 4.61
CA SER A 194 6.71 -7.77 5.43
C SER A 194 6.54 -9.26 5.73
N GLN A 195 5.34 -9.65 6.14
CA GLN A 195 5.06 -11.06 6.45
C GLN A 195 5.09 -11.93 5.19
N ALA A 196 4.48 -11.47 4.10
CA ALA A 196 4.47 -12.19 2.83
C ALA A 196 5.89 -12.44 2.29
N ARG A 197 6.81 -11.44 2.38
CA ARG A 197 8.23 -11.61 1.98
C ARG A 197 8.94 -12.66 2.84
N ILE A 198 8.71 -12.68 4.17
CA ILE A 198 9.25 -13.73 5.06
C ILE A 198 8.70 -15.10 4.69
N ASP A 199 7.41 -15.22 4.43
CA ASP A 199 6.78 -16.50 4.12
C ASP A 199 7.28 -17.05 2.77
N GLY A 200 7.53 -16.17 1.79
CA GLY A 200 8.22 -16.53 0.55
C GLY A 200 9.66 -17.02 0.78
N TYR A 201 10.42 -16.33 1.65
CA TYR A 201 11.76 -16.74 2.06
C TYR A 201 11.74 -18.12 2.71
N ARG A 202 10.84 -18.36 3.66
CA ARG A 202 10.67 -19.65 4.33
C ARG A 202 10.35 -20.78 3.34
N ALA A 203 9.39 -20.52 2.45
CA ALA A 203 8.98 -21.49 1.43
C ALA A 203 10.14 -21.90 0.50
N ALA A 204 11.02 -20.97 0.14
CA ALA A 204 12.22 -21.27 -0.65
C ALA A 204 13.18 -22.20 0.09
N LEU A 205 13.49 -21.90 1.37
CA LEU A 205 14.36 -22.72 2.20
C LEU A 205 13.78 -24.14 2.42
N GLU A 206 12.51 -24.24 2.76
CA GLU A 206 11.82 -25.50 2.97
C GLU A 206 11.82 -26.37 1.70
N THR A 207 11.57 -25.74 0.53
CA THR A 207 11.63 -26.43 -0.76
C THR A 207 13.03 -26.96 -1.07
N ALA A 208 14.08 -26.26 -0.60
CA ALA A 208 15.46 -26.69 -0.74
C ALA A 208 15.92 -27.68 0.36
N GLY A 209 15.02 -28.10 1.27
CA GLY A 209 15.35 -29.00 2.38
C GLY A 209 16.24 -28.37 3.46
N LEU A 210 16.25 -27.03 3.55
CA LEU A 210 17.04 -26.29 4.53
C LEU A 210 16.19 -25.84 5.72
N PRO A 211 16.74 -25.84 6.94
CA PRO A 211 16.02 -25.37 8.11
C PRO A 211 15.85 -23.85 8.08
N VAL A 212 14.69 -23.39 8.52
CA VAL A 212 14.47 -21.98 8.84
C VAL A 212 15.07 -21.69 10.21
N VAL A 213 16.15 -20.90 10.25
CA VAL A 213 16.84 -20.53 11.48
C VAL A 213 16.29 -19.21 12.00
N PRO A 214 15.62 -19.15 13.16
CA PRO A 214 14.97 -17.91 13.65
C PRO A 214 15.95 -16.74 13.80
N ASP A 215 17.19 -17.00 14.23
CA ASP A 215 18.21 -15.96 14.43
C ASP A 215 18.67 -15.30 13.13
N LEU A 216 18.38 -15.88 11.99
CA LEU A 216 18.66 -15.30 10.67
C LEU A 216 17.53 -14.41 10.18
N ILE A 217 16.37 -14.34 10.87
CA ILE A 217 15.26 -13.48 10.50
C ILE A 217 15.23 -12.27 11.44
N ARG A 218 15.44 -11.10 10.89
CA ARG A 218 15.43 -9.81 11.59
C ARG A 218 14.29 -8.92 11.07
N ARG A 219 13.90 -7.96 11.90
CA ARG A 219 12.90 -6.96 11.51
C ARG A 219 13.50 -5.56 11.53
N GLY A 220 13.24 -4.82 10.48
CA GLY A 220 13.62 -3.43 10.30
C GLY A 220 12.41 -2.55 10.04
N THR A 221 12.66 -1.36 9.52
CA THR A 221 11.67 -0.32 9.25
C THR A 221 11.58 0.07 7.78
N PHE A 222 12.17 -0.72 6.88
CA PHE A 222 12.39 -0.44 5.47
C PHE A 222 13.39 0.70 5.18
N LEU A 223 13.99 1.32 6.18
CA LEU A 223 14.95 2.42 6.06
C LEU A 223 16.41 1.95 6.17
N VAL A 224 17.32 2.78 5.68
CA VAL A 224 18.77 2.49 5.63
C VAL A 224 19.33 2.15 7.00
N ASP A 225 19.03 2.95 8.04
CA ASP A 225 19.55 2.78 9.39
C ASP A 225 19.18 1.40 9.96
N SER A 226 17.93 0.98 9.78
CA SER A 226 17.51 -0.33 10.25
C SER A 226 18.16 -1.48 9.46
N GLY A 227 18.41 -1.29 8.17
CA GLY A 227 19.17 -2.23 7.35
C GLY A 227 20.61 -2.38 7.84
N HIS A 228 21.26 -1.26 8.19
CA HIS A 228 22.59 -1.24 8.79
C HIS A 228 22.62 -1.99 10.13
N ASP A 229 21.74 -1.64 11.06
CA ASP A 229 21.75 -2.22 12.41
C ASP A 229 21.46 -3.72 12.39
N GLN A 230 20.45 -4.15 11.61
CA GLN A 230 20.09 -5.56 11.48
C GLN A 230 21.14 -6.34 10.67
N GLY A 231 21.74 -5.73 9.64
CA GLY A 231 22.86 -6.27 8.89
C GLY A 231 24.07 -6.51 9.79
N HIS A 232 24.43 -5.51 10.59
CA HIS A 232 25.51 -5.61 11.58
C HIS A 232 25.22 -6.73 12.60
N ALA A 233 23.97 -6.86 13.08
CA ALA A 233 23.58 -7.91 14.01
C ALA A 233 23.72 -9.31 13.38
N LEU A 234 23.26 -9.51 12.13
CA LEU A 234 23.39 -10.77 11.39
C LEU A 234 24.87 -11.14 11.17
N LEU A 235 25.70 -10.18 10.77
CA LEU A 235 27.12 -10.37 10.51
C LEU A 235 27.95 -10.56 11.82
N SER A 236 27.34 -10.32 12.99
CA SER A 236 27.94 -10.54 14.31
C SER A 236 27.62 -11.92 14.91
N LEU A 237 26.78 -12.72 14.25
CA LEU A 237 26.49 -14.07 14.73
C LEU A 237 27.75 -14.94 14.75
N PRO A 238 27.84 -15.94 15.65
CA PRO A 238 28.98 -16.89 15.68
C PRO A 238 29.18 -17.58 14.31
N GLU A 239 28.08 -17.87 13.61
CA GLU A 239 28.05 -18.34 12.24
C GLU A 239 27.25 -17.33 11.43
N PRO A 240 27.88 -16.33 10.79
CA PRO A 240 27.17 -15.32 10.03
C PRO A 240 26.58 -15.90 8.73
N PRO A 241 25.53 -15.28 8.15
CA PRO A 241 25.03 -15.65 6.84
C PRO A 241 26.03 -15.26 5.74
N THR A 242 26.05 -16.04 4.65
CA THR A 242 26.86 -15.76 3.46
C THR A 242 26.12 -14.90 2.44
N ALA A 243 24.83 -14.74 2.63
CA ALA A 243 23.97 -13.85 1.85
C ALA A 243 22.87 -13.25 2.74
N ILE A 244 22.41 -12.05 2.38
CA ILE A 244 21.31 -11.38 3.07
C ILE A 244 20.26 -10.95 2.03
N PHE A 245 19.02 -11.37 2.26
CA PHE A 245 17.84 -10.81 1.59
C PHE A 245 17.28 -9.67 2.45
N ALA A 246 17.43 -8.45 2.01
CA ALA A 246 16.87 -7.25 2.62
C ALA A 246 15.50 -6.95 2.00
N GLY A 247 14.47 -6.78 2.82
CA GLY A 247 13.09 -6.57 2.40
C GLY A 247 12.79 -5.19 1.82
N SER A 248 13.83 -4.35 1.61
CA SER A 248 13.77 -3.13 0.76
C SER A 248 15.16 -2.80 0.25
N ASP A 249 15.24 -2.03 -0.84
CA ASP A 249 16.50 -1.54 -1.37
C ASP A 249 17.23 -0.62 -0.37
N LEU A 250 16.49 0.20 0.36
CA LEU A 250 17.09 1.06 1.38
C LEU A 250 17.74 0.24 2.50
N MET A 251 17.09 -0.84 2.95
CA MET A 251 17.74 -1.74 3.92
C MET A 251 18.94 -2.45 3.32
N ALA A 252 18.90 -2.82 2.02
CA ALA A 252 20.07 -3.40 1.34
C ALA A 252 21.26 -2.45 1.32
N PHE A 253 21.05 -1.15 1.13
CA PHE A 253 22.12 -0.14 1.24
C PHE A 253 22.67 -0.04 2.67
N GLY A 254 21.81 -0.19 3.68
CA GLY A 254 22.25 -0.30 5.07
C GLY A 254 23.12 -1.54 5.29
N VAL A 255 22.76 -2.68 4.69
CA VAL A 255 23.59 -3.90 4.74
C VAL A 255 24.94 -3.70 4.04
N PHE A 256 25.00 -2.97 2.91
CA PHE A 256 26.26 -2.62 2.25
C PHE A 256 27.18 -1.85 3.20
N GLU A 257 26.64 -0.88 3.93
CA GLU A 257 27.43 -0.10 4.89
C GLU A 257 27.90 -0.96 6.06
N ALA A 258 27.05 -1.85 6.60
CA ALA A 258 27.43 -2.79 7.65
C ALA A 258 28.56 -3.75 7.19
N ALA A 259 28.50 -4.24 5.95
CA ALA A 259 29.54 -5.07 5.35
C ALA A 259 30.85 -4.30 5.19
N ARG A 260 30.78 -3.07 4.64
CA ARG A 260 31.95 -2.19 4.47
C ARG A 260 32.67 -1.91 5.79
N GLN A 261 31.95 -1.63 6.86
CA GLN A 261 32.52 -1.37 8.20
C GLN A 261 33.25 -2.60 8.77
N ARG A 262 32.91 -3.80 8.31
CA ARG A 262 33.53 -5.06 8.66
C ARG A 262 34.63 -5.49 7.69
N GLY A 263 34.93 -4.69 6.68
CA GLY A 263 35.89 -5.02 5.64
C GLY A 263 35.43 -6.13 4.69
N LEU A 264 34.11 -6.46 4.66
CA LEU A 264 33.52 -7.44 3.75
C LEU A 264 33.18 -6.77 2.42
N ARG A 265 33.46 -7.45 1.33
CA ARG A 265 33.15 -7.01 -0.03
C ARG A 265 31.82 -7.61 -0.48
N VAL A 266 31.03 -6.80 -1.15
CA VAL A 266 29.83 -7.25 -1.85
C VAL A 266 30.14 -7.22 -3.34
N PRO A 267 29.99 -8.32 -4.08
CA PRO A 267 29.37 -9.60 -3.67
C PRO A 267 30.33 -10.67 -3.13
N GLU A 268 31.67 -10.47 -3.16
CA GLU A 268 32.67 -11.53 -3.02
C GLU A 268 32.63 -12.23 -1.66
N ASP A 269 32.42 -11.47 -0.58
CA ASP A 269 32.39 -11.99 0.79
C ASP A 269 30.95 -12.10 1.33
N LEU A 270 30.01 -11.33 0.75
CA LEU A 270 28.60 -11.30 1.13
C LEU A 270 27.70 -10.98 -0.07
N SER A 271 26.80 -11.86 -0.45
CA SER A 271 25.75 -11.56 -1.42
C SER A 271 24.59 -10.81 -0.78
N VAL A 272 24.04 -9.80 -1.48
CA VAL A 272 22.90 -9.02 -0.99
C VAL A 272 21.84 -8.89 -2.07
N VAL A 273 20.59 -9.17 -1.70
CA VAL A 273 19.40 -8.94 -2.54
C VAL A 273 18.51 -7.92 -1.86
N GLY A 274 18.01 -6.94 -2.59
CA GLY A 274 17.04 -5.93 -2.16
C GLY A 274 15.60 -6.26 -2.56
N PHE A 275 14.72 -5.28 -2.40
CA PHE A 275 13.33 -5.30 -2.83
C PHE A 275 12.90 -3.87 -3.15
N ASP A 276 12.14 -3.64 -4.21
CA ASP A 276 11.51 -2.44 -4.75
C ASP A 276 12.00 -2.08 -6.17
N ASP A 277 13.28 -2.28 -6.50
CA ASP A 277 13.99 -1.80 -7.70
C ASP A 277 13.91 -0.27 -7.86
N LEU A 278 14.20 0.44 -6.77
CA LEU A 278 14.29 1.90 -6.79
C LEU A 278 15.37 2.39 -7.75
N PRO A 279 15.26 3.62 -8.29
CA PRO A 279 16.26 4.18 -9.21
C PRO A 279 17.70 4.08 -8.70
N LEU A 280 17.91 4.22 -7.39
CA LEU A 280 19.21 4.10 -6.74
C LEU A 280 19.81 2.69 -6.82
N ALA A 281 19.00 1.63 -6.94
CA ALA A 281 19.47 0.25 -7.03
C ALA A 281 20.40 0.03 -8.23
N LYS A 282 20.15 0.73 -9.36
CA LYS A 282 20.98 0.67 -10.56
C LYS A 282 22.30 1.42 -10.43
N SER A 283 22.34 2.45 -9.59
CA SER A 283 23.48 3.35 -9.41
C SER A 283 24.29 3.03 -8.16
N ALA A 284 23.87 2.04 -7.38
CA ALA A 284 24.62 1.54 -6.22
C ALA A 284 25.96 0.91 -6.66
N TRP A 285 26.85 0.77 -5.74
CA TRP A 285 28.14 0.13 -5.98
C TRP A 285 28.40 -0.96 -4.94
N PRO A 286 28.30 -2.25 -5.35
CA PRO A 286 27.89 -2.73 -6.69
C PRO A 286 26.41 -2.44 -6.99
N PRO A 287 25.98 -2.45 -8.28
CA PRO A 287 24.58 -2.39 -8.66
C PRO A 287 23.75 -3.49 -8.00
N LEU A 288 22.64 -3.11 -7.34
CA LEU A 288 21.88 -3.98 -6.46
C LEU A 288 20.98 -4.95 -7.23
N THR A 289 21.16 -6.25 -7.02
CA THR A 289 20.18 -7.29 -7.35
C THR A 289 18.98 -7.11 -6.44
N THR A 290 17.78 -7.01 -7.01
CA THR A 290 16.58 -6.66 -6.25
C THR A 290 15.32 -7.23 -6.88
N VAL A 291 14.25 -7.32 -6.10
CA VAL A 291 12.91 -7.66 -6.62
C VAL A 291 12.19 -6.37 -6.98
N ARG A 292 11.87 -6.21 -8.26
CA ARG A 292 11.07 -5.07 -8.74
C ARG A 292 9.63 -5.19 -8.30
N GLN A 293 9.13 -4.16 -7.65
CA GLN A 293 7.71 -3.88 -7.51
C GLN A 293 7.25 -2.93 -8.62
N PRO A 294 6.11 -3.13 -9.27
CA PRO A 294 5.58 -2.19 -10.25
C PRO A 294 4.90 -1.00 -9.57
N LEU A 295 5.65 -0.23 -8.75
CA LEU A 295 5.13 0.81 -7.85
C LEU A 295 4.31 1.88 -8.58
N GLN A 296 4.84 2.38 -9.71
CA GLN A 296 4.14 3.38 -10.52
C GLN A 296 2.83 2.82 -11.08
N GLU A 297 2.83 1.56 -11.54
CA GLU A 297 1.64 0.90 -12.08
C GLU A 297 0.60 0.62 -11.00
N MET A 298 1.02 0.24 -9.78
CA MET A 298 0.13 0.08 -8.63
C MET A 298 -0.61 1.39 -8.32
N ALA A 299 0.13 2.49 -8.25
CA ALA A 299 -0.42 3.82 -7.98
C ALA A 299 -1.32 4.30 -9.13
N ALA A 300 -0.89 4.12 -10.38
CA ALA A 300 -1.66 4.48 -11.55
C ALA A 300 -2.97 3.71 -11.62
N LEU A 301 -2.96 2.40 -11.35
CA LEU A 301 -4.17 1.57 -11.32
C LEU A 301 -5.14 2.05 -10.25
N ALA A 302 -4.66 2.30 -9.02
CA ALA A 302 -5.49 2.82 -7.93
C ALA A 302 -6.11 4.18 -8.30
N THR A 303 -5.31 5.08 -8.90
CA THR A 303 -5.76 6.41 -9.32
C THR A 303 -6.83 6.33 -10.41
N ARG A 304 -6.60 5.55 -11.48
CA ARG A 304 -7.61 5.32 -12.53
C ARG A 304 -8.89 4.72 -11.95
N THR A 305 -8.76 3.77 -11.02
CA THR A 305 -9.92 3.12 -10.41
C THR A 305 -10.77 4.11 -9.61
N VAL A 306 -10.17 4.98 -8.78
CA VAL A 306 -10.96 5.96 -8.01
C VAL A 306 -11.60 7.01 -8.91
N LEU A 307 -10.94 7.43 -9.99
CA LEU A 307 -11.51 8.35 -10.97
C LEU A 307 -12.68 7.71 -11.72
N ALA A 308 -12.56 6.48 -12.19
CA ALA A 308 -13.65 5.72 -12.84
C ALA A 308 -14.86 5.55 -11.91
N MET A 309 -14.61 5.25 -10.62
CA MET A 309 -15.67 5.20 -9.61
C MET A 309 -16.36 6.55 -9.41
N GLY A 310 -15.62 7.66 -9.49
CA GLY A 310 -16.17 9.02 -9.46
C GLY A 310 -17.16 9.27 -10.60
N HIS A 311 -16.97 8.62 -11.74
CA HIS A 311 -17.88 8.64 -12.88
C HIS A 311 -19.00 7.59 -12.80
N GLY A 312 -19.09 6.82 -11.70
CA GLY A 312 -20.14 5.84 -11.44
C GLY A 312 -19.83 4.43 -11.94
N GLU A 313 -18.60 4.16 -12.33
CA GLU A 313 -18.16 2.80 -12.68
C GLU A 313 -17.98 1.97 -11.41
N VAL A 314 -18.28 0.68 -11.49
CA VAL A 314 -18.08 -0.27 -10.40
C VAL A 314 -16.94 -1.21 -10.78
N PRO A 315 -15.83 -1.21 -10.03
CA PRO A 315 -14.72 -2.12 -10.31
C PRO A 315 -15.16 -3.58 -10.19
N GLU A 316 -14.82 -4.39 -11.19
CA GLU A 316 -15.10 -5.84 -11.18
C GLU A 316 -14.28 -6.55 -10.10
N THR A 317 -13.04 -6.12 -9.90
CA THR A 317 -12.11 -6.72 -8.94
C THR A 317 -11.77 -5.72 -7.84
N LYS A 318 -11.93 -6.13 -6.59
CA LYS A 318 -11.65 -5.28 -5.42
C LYS A 318 -10.23 -5.40 -4.89
N ARG A 319 -9.57 -6.51 -5.13
CA ARG A 319 -8.20 -6.76 -4.71
C ARG A 319 -7.36 -7.17 -5.92
N VAL A 320 -6.34 -6.38 -6.22
CA VAL A 320 -5.41 -6.62 -7.33
C VAL A 320 -4.00 -6.71 -6.77
N GLU A 321 -3.27 -7.76 -7.14
CA GLU A 321 -1.85 -7.90 -6.87
C GLU A 321 -1.10 -7.94 -8.20
N LEU A 322 -0.20 -6.98 -8.41
CA LEU A 322 0.64 -6.92 -9.60
C LEU A 322 1.90 -7.77 -9.40
N ALA A 323 2.36 -8.39 -10.49
CA ALA A 323 3.49 -9.29 -10.46
C ALA A 323 4.80 -8.56 -10.10
N THR A 324 5.59 -9.19 -9.22
CA THR A 324 6.98 -8.80 -8.94
C THR A 324 7.94 -9.56 -9.85
N GLU A 325 9.12 -8.99 -10.10
CA GLU A 325 10.16 -9.56 -10.96
C GLU A 325 11.54 -9.46 -10.29
N LEU A 326 12.33 -10.52 -10.28
CA LEU A 326 13.72 -10.46 -9.82
C LEU A 326 14.61 -9.84 -10.90
N ILE A 327 15.31 -8.78 -10.54
CA ILE A 327 16.27 -8.08 -11.38
C ILE A 327 17.68 -8.38 -10.88
N VAL A 328 18.36 -9.28 -11.58
CA VAL A 328 19.74 -9.67 -11.24
C VAL A 328 20.72 -8.61 -11.73
N ARG A 329 21.62 -8.19 -10.81
CA ARG A 329 22.74 -7.25 -11.07
C ARG A 329 24.02 -7.79 -10.46
N GLU A 330 24.83 -6.94 -9.82
CA GLU A 330 26.22 -7.27 -9.43
C GLU A 330 26.40 -7.50 -7.92
N SER A 331 25.35 -7.38 -7.11
CA SER A 331 25.43 -7.53 -5.65
C SER A 331 25.32 -8.97 -5.15
N THR A 332 25.29 -9.94 -6.06
CA THR A 332 25.24 -11.37 -5.74
C THR A 332 26.25 -12.15 -6.56
N ALA A 333 26.90 -13.14 -5.94
CA ALA A 333 27.87 -14.02 -6.58
C ALA A 333 27.66 -15.49 -6.15
N ARG A 334 28.28 -16.43 -6.87
CA ARG A 334 28.31 -17.83 -6.46
C ARG A 334 29.10 -17.99 -5.17
N TYR A 335 28.56 -18.79 -4.27
CA TYR A 335 29.24 -19.22 -3.05
C TYR A 335 29.88 -20.59 -3.29
N GLU A 336 31.20 -20.65 -3.20
CA GLU A 336 32.03 -21.85 -3.38
C GLU A 336 32.23 -22.62 -2.08
#